data_1aab71baaf03e8fec38152eb6b756f1c
#
_entry.id   1aab71baaf03e8fec38152eb6b756f1c
#
_cell.length_a   1.000
_cell.length_b   1.000
_cell.length_c   1.000
_cell.angle_alpha   90.00
_cell.angle_beta   90.00
_cell.angle_gamma   90.00
#
_symmetry.space_group_name_H-M   'P 1'
#
loop_
_entity.id
_entity.type
_entity.pdbx_description
1 polymer ?
#
loop_
_entity_poly.entity_id
_entity_poly.type
_entity_poly.pdbx_seq_one_letter_code
_entity_poly.pdbx_strand_id
1 'polypeptide(L)'
;MHILSIIRIIGILIMCFSGTMLIPAFVALIYGDGGGKAFMQAFALSLTVGMLLWWPCHHHKQELRSRDGFLIVVAFWFVLGGLATLPLLLFDSPHLTVASAVFEAFSGLTTTGATVITGLDNLPKAILFYRQFLQWLGGMGIIVLAIAIIPLLGIGGMQLYRAEMSGPMKDQKIQPRIAETAKALWFVYFFLTMSCALAYWLAGMTPFDAITHSFSTVSIGGFSTHDASIGYFNSSAINFITVIFLWISACNFALHFRAFSTLGRENILKIYTKDPEFRFFMSIQILLIVACTLVMISHQYFDSSWQDFEQVVFQAVSISTTTGYTTSNFAEWPSFVPMLLIIASFIGGCAGSVGGGLRVARILVLYLQGARELKRFVHPNLVYPIKWGQNVLDERVIGSIWAFFSAYLLVFTICLLSVIACGVEPFDAFNAVLASINNLGPGLGSVSSNMTAMPDSAKWVLTIAMVCGRLEIFTLLALFTPAFWKE
;
A
#
# COMPACT_ATOMS: atom_id res chain seq x y z
N MET A 1 -0.38 24.90 -18.04
CA MET A 1 -1.21 24.06 -17.13
C MET A 1 -2.68 24.41 -17.31
N HIS A 2 -3.53 23.40 -17.45
CA HIS A 2 -4.98 23.58 -17.65
C HIS A 2 -5.76 23.48 -16.33
N ILE A 3 -5.57 24.48 -15.45
CA ILE A 3 -6.10 24.47 -14.07
C ILE A 3 -7.62 24.23 -14.02
N LEU A 4 -8.41 24.84 -14.91
CA LEU A 4 -9.86 24.66 -14.93
C LEU A 4 -10.28 23.21 -15.30
N SER A 5 -9.54 22.57 -16.23
CA SER A 5 -9.76 21.16 -16.56
C SER A 5 -9.39 20.23 -15.37
N ILE A 6 -8.34 20.58 -14.62
CA ILE A 6 -7.92 19.85 -13.43
C ILE A 6 -8.99 19.96 -12.33
N ILE A 7 -9.48 21.17 -12.02
CA ILE A 7 -10.54 21.41 -11.03
C ILE A 7 -11.81 20.64 -11.41
N ARG A 8 -12.19 20.64 -12.69
CA ARG A 8 -13.33 19.87 -13.18
C ARG A 8 -13.18 18.38 -12.90
N ILE A 9 -12.01 17.80 -13.18
CA ILE A 9 -11.73 16.36 -12.94
C ILE A 9 -11.76 16.05 -11.46
N ILE A 10 -11.14 16.88 -10.62
CA ILE A 10 -11.18 16.74 -9.16
C ILE A 10 -12.62 16.80 -8.66
N GLY A 11 -13.45 17.73 -9.16
CA GLY A 11 -14.86 17.81 -8.80
C GLY A 11 -15.63 16.53 -9.13
N ILE A 12 -15.40 15.93 -10.30
CA ILE A 12 -16.00 14.63 -10.68
C ILE A 12 -15.53 13.52 -9.74
N LEU A 13 -14.24 13.46 -9.43
CA LEU A 13 -13.67 12.44 -8.54
C LEU A 13 -14.24 12.54 -7.11
N ILE A 14 -14.44 13.77 -6.62
CA ILE A 14 -15.09 14.03 -5.33
C ILE A 14 -16.54 13.52 -5.33
N MET A 15 -17.31 13.83 -6.39
CA MET A 15 -18.69 13.35 -6.52
C MET A 15 -18.75 11.81 -6.58
N CYS A 16 -17.85 11.17 -7.31
CA CYS A 16 -17.76 9.71 -7.35
C CYS A 16 -17.39 9.14 -5.98
N PHE A 17 -16.42 9.74 -5.29
CA PHE A 17 -15.99 9.31 -3.96
C PHE A 17 -17.10 9.51 -2.92
N SER A 18 -17.87 10.61 -2.98
CA SER A 18 -18.98 10.81 -2.07
C SER A 18 -19.99 9.66 -2.14
N GLY A 19 -20.27 9.13 -3.33
CA GLY A 19 -21.13 7.97 -3.50
C GLY A 19 -20.67 6.73 -2.74
N THR A 20 -19.36 6.56 -2.53
CA THR A 20 -18.83 5.43 -1.75
C THR A 20 -19.21 5.48 -0.27
N MET A 21 -19.52 6.66 0.28
CA MET A 21 -19.97 6.85 1.67
C MET A 21 -21.38 6.30 1.93
N LEU A 22 -22.16 6.08 0.87
CA LEU A 22 -23.50 5.45 0.99
C LEU A 22 -23.41 3.97 1.39
N ILE A 23 -22.30 3.29 1.07
CA ILE A 23 -22.12 1.87 1.40
C ILE A 23 -22.02 1.66 2.93
N PRO A 24 -21.10 2.33 3.66
CA PRO A 24 -21.08 2.24 5.13
C PRO A 24 -22.36 2.82 5.77
N ALA A 25 -23.03 3.81 5.17
CA ALA A 25 -24.34 4.25 5.64
C ALA A 25 -25.38 3.13 5.57
N PHE A 26 -25.37 2.32 4.51
CA PHE A 26 -26.22 1.14 4.38
C PHE A 26 -25.85 0.05 5.40
N VAL A 27 -24.56 -0.16 5.67
CA VAL A 27 -24.12 -1.06 6.75
C VAL A 27 -24.66 -0.59 8.10
N ALA A 28 -24.63 0.72 8.38
CA ALA A 28 -25.22 1.28 9.60
C ALA A 28 -26.71 1.00 9.74
N LEU A 29 -27.46 1.00 8.63
CA LEU A 29 -28.88 0.65 8.63
C LEU A 29 -29.11 -0.84 8.92
N ILE A 30 -28.29 -1.73 8.37
CA ILE A 30 -28.41 -3.18 8.59
C ILE A 30 -28.18 -3.53 10.06
N TYR A 31 -27.14 -2.93 10.67
CA TYR A 31 -26.74 -3.25 12.05
C TYR A 31 -27.43 -2.37 13.11
N GLY A 32 -28.13 -1.30 12.70
CA GLY A 32 -28.83 -0.41 13.61
C GLY A 32 -27.90 0.34 14.57
N ASP A 33 -26.64 0.60 14.16
CA ASP A 33 -25.57 1.13 15.03
C ASP A 33 -25.55 2.66 15.16
N GLY A 34 -26.50 3.36 14.57
CA GLY A 34 -26.65 4.82 14.65
C GLY A 34 -25.69 5.62 13.76
N GLY A 35 -24.71 4.98 13.14
CA GLY A 35 -23.68 5.64 12.34
C GLY A 35 -24.14 6.24 11.02
N GLY A 36 -25.31 5.87 10.53
CA GLY A 36 -25.83 6.31 9.24
C GLY A 36 -25.90 7.83 9.07
N LYS A 37 -26.19 8.58 10.14
CA LYS A 37 -26.28 10.04 10.11
C LYS A 37 -24.95 10.70 9.74
N ALA A 38 -23.84 10.27 10.34
CA ALA A 38 -22.51 10.80 10.07
C ALA A 38 -22.09 10.58 8.60
N PHE A 39 -22.33 9.36 8.08
CA PHE A 39 -22.04 9.04 6.67
C PHE A 39 -22.92 9.81 5.68
N MET A 40 -24.21 9.99 5.99
CA MET A 40 -25.11 10.80 5.13
C MET A 40 -24.72 12.28 5.13
N GLN A 41 -24.31 12.83 6.26
CA GLN A 41 -23.80 14.19 6.34
C GLN A 41 -22.49 14.35 5.56
N ALA A 42 -21.54 13.42 5.71
CA ALA A 42 -20.30 13.41 4.96
C ALA A 42 -20.54 13.27 3.45
N PHE A 43 -21.49 12.41 3.04
CA PHE A 43 -21.93 12.30 1.66
C PHE A 43 -22.43 13.63 1.10
N ALA A 44 -23.38 14.27 1.80
CA ALA A 44 -23.99 15.52 1.36
C ALA A 44 -22.94 16.65 1.24
N LEU A 45 -22.05 16.78 2.25
CA LEU A 45 -20.96 17.76 2.22
C LEU A 45 -20.01 17.53 1.06
N SER A 46 -19.53 16.29 0.89
CA SER A 46 -18.60 15.93 -0.18
C SER A 46 -19.23 16.12 -1.56
N LEU A 47 -20.48 15.71 -1.74
CA LEU A 47 -21.22 15.91 -2.99
C LEU A 47 -21.36 17.39 -3.32
N THR A 48 -21.71 18.22 -2.34
CA THR A 48 -21.84 19.67 -2.49
C THR A 48 -20.51 20.30 -2.92
N VAL A 49 -19.39 19.95 -2.25
CA VAL A 49 -18.05 20.43 -2.61
C VAL A 49 -17.71 20.02 -4.04
N GLY A 50 -17.96 18.75 -4.40
CA GLY A 50 -17.72 18.25 -5.76
C GLY A 50 -18.51 18.99 -6.82
N MET A 51 -19.79 19.27 -6.56
CA MET A 51 -20.64 20.04 -7.46
C MET A 51 -20.18 21.50 -7.60
N LEU A 52 -19.82 22.15 -6.51
CA LEU A 52 -19.32 23.53 -6.50
C LEU A 52 -18.02 23.68 -7.31
N LEU A 53 -17.14 22.70 -7.27
CA LEU A 53 -15.91 22.67 -8.06
C LEU A 53 -16.17 22.35 -9.55
N TRP A 54 -17.08 21.42 -9.81
CA TRP A 54 -17.37 20.98 -11.16
C TRP A 54 -18.21 21.98 -11.97
N TRP A 55 -19.23 22.58 -11.34
CA TRP A 55 -20.21 23.44 -12.02
C TRP A 55 -19.58 24.60 -12.81
N PRO A 56 -18.68 25.42 -12.24
CA PRO A 56 -18.08 26.53 -12.98
C PRO A 56 -17.11 26.08 -14.07
N CYS A 57 -16.58 24.85 -13.96
CA CYS A 57 -15.53 24.34 -14.84
C CYS A 57 -16.04 23.32 -15.89
N HIS A 58 -17.33 22.98 -15.93
CA HIS A 58 -17.86 21.86 -16.69
C HIS A 58 -17.68 21.97 -18.21
N HIS A 59 -17.60 23.19 -18.76
CA HIS A 59 -17.37 23.44 -20.18
C HIS A 59 -15.90 23.30 -20.61
N HIS A 60 -14.94 23.34 -19.67
CA HIS A 60 -13.53 23.30 -20.00
C HIS A 60 -13.04 21.84 -20.19
N LYS A 61 -13.00 21.41 -21.48
CA LYS A 61 -12.58 20.05 -21.90
C LYS A 61 -11.30 20.12 -22.72
N GLN A 62 -10.20 20.57 -22.12
CA GLN A 62 -8.90 20.58 -22.79
C GLN A 62 -8.16 19.26 -22.57
N GLU A 63 -7.35 18.85 -23.56
CA GLU A 63 -6.49 17.66 -23.43
C GLU A 63 -5.45 17.90 -22.35
N LEU A 64 -5.30 16.90 -21.46
CA LEU A 64 -4.36 16.96 -20.35
C LEU A 64 -2.94 16.71 -20.85
N ARG A 65 -2.01 17.55 -20.41
CA ARG A 65 -0.57 17.32 -20.56
C ARG A 65 -0.07 16.40 -19.44
N SER A 66 1.07 15.74 -19.63
CA SER A 66 1.68 14.89 -18.63
C SER A 66 1.84 15.58 -17.26
N ARG A 67 2.17 16.87 -17.25
CA ARG A 67 2.28 17.68 -16.01
C ARG A 67 0.95 17.81 -15.27
N ASP A 68 -0.17 17.98 -16.00
CA ASP A 68 -1.50 18.08 -15.41
C ASP A 68 -1.87 16.75 -14.70
N GLY A 69 -1.43 15.62 -15.26
CA GLY A 69 -1.60 14.30 -14.68
C GLY A 69 -0.93 14.15 -13.30
N PHE A 70 0.30 14.67 -13.12
CA PHE A 70 0.97 14.66 -11.81
C PHE A 70 0.18 15.41 -10.75
N LEU A 71 -0.28 16.61 -11.10
CA LEU A 71 -1.04 17.44 -10.17
C LEU A 71 -2.38 16.78 -9.79
N ILE A 72 -3.07 16.19 -10.79
CA ILE A 72 -4.32 15.45 -10.53
C ILE A 72 -4.09 14.31 -9.55
N VAL A 73 -3.04 13.51 -9.75
CA VAL A 73 -2.74 12.37 -8.87
C VAL A 73 -2.47 12.81 -7.44
N VAL A 74 -1.61 13.80 -7.24
CA VAL A 74 -1.30 14.29 -5.89
C VAL A 74 -2.53 14.93 -5.26
N ALA A 75 -3.23 15.81 -5.99
CA ALA A 75 -4.45 16.44 -5.51
C ALA A 75 -5.54 15.40 -5.16
N PHE A 76 -5.67 14.33 -5.95
CA PHE A 76 -6.57 13.22 -5.67
C PHE A 76 -6.35 12.63 -4.26
N TRP A 77 -5.11 12.28 -3.91
CA TRP A 77 -4.81 11.68 -2.62
C TRP A 77 -5.07 12.63 -1.45
N PHE A 78 -4.66 13.90 -1.57
CA PHE A 78 -4.88 14.88 -0.50
C PHE A 78 -6.35 15.25 -0.35
N VAL A 79 -7.05 15.46 -1.46
CA VAL A 79 -8.47 15.86 -1.44
C VAL A 79 -9.35 14.70 -0.96
N LEU A 80 -9.14 13.48 -1.49
CA LEU A 80 -9.93 12.33 -1.05
C LEU A 80 -9.60 11.92 0.39
N GLY A 81 -8.32 11.99 0.81
CA GLY A 81 -7.94 11.75 2.20
C GLY A 81 -8.59 12.76 3.15
N GLY A 82 -8.62 14.04 2.77
CA GLY A 82 -9.34 15.07 3.53
C GLY A 82 -10.84 14.81 3.63
N LEU A 83 -11.49 14.41 2.54
CA LEU A 83 -12.92 14.07 2.54
C LEU A 83 -13.20 12.76 3.31
N ALA A 84 -12.31 11.79 3.21
CA ALA A 84 -12.40 10.54 3.97
C ALA A 84 -12.35 10.76 5.49
N THR A 85 -11.82 11.89 5.94
CA THR A 85 -11.79 12.29 7.35
C THR A 85 -13.18 12.68 7.88
N LEU A 86 -14.08 13.20 7.04
CA LEU A 86 -15.36 13.74 7.47
C LEU A 86 -16.22 12.75 8.26
N PRO A 87 -16.45 11.50 7.83
CA PRO A 87 -17.22 10.55 8.63
C PRO A 87 -16.62 10.33 10.02
N LEU A 88 -15.27 10.23 10.12
CA LEU A 88 -14.58 9.99 11.38
C LEU A 88 -14.67 11.17 12.36
N LEU A 89 -14.80 12.39 11.84
CA LEU A 89 -15.01 13.60 12.65
C LEU A 89 -16.46 13.78 13.08
N LEU A 90 -17.42 13.32 12.28
CA LEU A 90 -18.85 13.49 12.53
C LEU A 90 -19.42 12.37 13.41
N PHE A 91 -18.65 11.35 13.71
CA PHE A 91 -19.05 10.27 14.58
C PHE A 91 -18.89 10.65 16.05
N ASP A 92 -19.91 10.31 16.87
CA ASP A 92 -19.89 10.60 18.30
C ASP A 92 -18.94 9.68 19.08
N SER A 93 -18.70 8.47 18.60
CA SER A 93 -17.81 7.48 19.24
C SER A 93 -17.13 6.59 18.17
N PRO A 94 -15.78 6.56 18.09
CA PRO A 94 -14.82 7.23 18.96
C PRO A 94 -14.73 8.75 18.68
N HIS A 95 -14.62 9.58 19.72
CA HIS A 95 -14.42 11.02 19.53
C HIS A 95 -12.96 11.31 19.22
N LEU A 96 -12.67 11.61 17.95
CA LEU A 96 -11.29 11.82 17.45
C LEU A 96 -10.96 13.31 17.36
N THR A 97 -9.71 13.67 17.70
CA THR A 97 -9.18 14.99 17.34
C THR A 97 -9.03 15.09 15.81
N VAL A 98 -8.98 16.31 15.27
CA VAL A 98 -8.80 16.50 13.82
C VAL A 98 -7.54 15.79 13.32
N ALA A 99 -6.42 15.88 14.05
CA ALA A 99 -5.17 15.22 13.70
C ALA A 99 -5.32 13.68 13.67
N SER A 100 -6.02 13.11 14.66
CA SER A 100 -6.28 11.68 14.75
C SER A 100 -7.21 11.20 13.65
N ALA A 101 -8.27 11.92 13.32
CA ALA A 101 -9.20 11.58 12.26
C ALA A 101 -8.54 11.66 10.87
N VAL A 102 -7.70 12.68 10.62
CA VAL A 102 -6.91 12.79 9.40
C VAL A 102 -5.93 11.63 9.30
N PHE A 103 -5.19 11.34 10.38
CA PHE A 103 -4.24 10.23 10.44
C PHE A 103 -4.92 8.90 10.09
N GLU A 104 -6.05 8.57 10.71
CA GLU A 104 -6.80 7.34 10.50
C GLU A 104 -7.33 7.22 9.06
N ALA A 105 -7.90 8.31 8.52
CA ALA A 105 -8.42 8.36 7.16
C ALA A 105 -7.32 8.16 6.10
N PHE A 106 -6.19 8.86 6.27
CA PHE A 106 -5.04 8.71 5.38
C PHE A 106 -4.39 7.34 5.53
N SER A 107 -4.27 6.82 6.75
CA SER A 107 -3.79 5.47 6.99
C SER A 107 -4.66 4.42 6.28
N GLY A 108 -5.99 4.57 6.33
CA GLY A 108 -6.91 3.75 5.56
C GLY A 108 -6.69 3.89 4.07
N LEU A 109 -6.76 5.10 3.53
CA LEU A 109 -6.69 5.35 2.09
C LEU A 109 -5.32 4.99 1.50
N THR A 110 -4.22 5.25 2.22
CA THR A 110 -2.87 4.86 1.77
C THR A 110 -2.55 3.39 2.05
N THR A 111 -3.50 2.61 2.57
CA THR A 111 -3.35 1.22 2.98
C THR A 111 -2.15 0.99 3.92
N THR A 112 -1.91 1.94 4.82
CA THR A 112 -0.83 1.86 5.81
C THR A 112 -1.20 0.95 6.97
N GLY A 113 -2.45 1.03 7.46
CA GLY A 113 -2.90 0.19 8.57
C GLY A 113 -2.48 0.66 9.96
N ALA A 114 -1.78 1.79 10.09
CA ALA A 114 -1.51 2.42 11.37
C ALA A 114 -2.80 3.01 11.94
N THR A 115 -3.10 2.74 13.21
CA THR A 115 -4.36 3.18 13.84
C THR A 115 -4.11 4.00 15.09
N VAL A 116 -4.97 5.00 15.29
CA VAL A 116 -5.09 5.77 16.54
C VAL A 116 -6.39 5.44 17.28
N ILE A 117 -7.13 4.44 16.79
CA ILE A 117 -8.39 3.97 17.39
C ILE A 117 -8.11 2.68 18.14
N THR A 118 -8.63 2.58 19.35
CA THR A 118 -8.57 1.40 20.23
C THR A 118 -9.97 1.02 20.68
N GLY A 119 -10.14 -0.21 21.21
CA GLY A 119 -11.44 -0.70 21.63
C GLY A 119 -12.34 -1.07 20.44
N LEU A 120 -11.74 -1.57 19.36
CA LEU A 120 -12.42 -1.88 18.09
C LEU A 120 -13.60 -2.82 18.27
N ASP A 121 -13.50 -3.78 19.18
CA ASP A 121 -14.55 -4.77 19.44
C ASP A 121 -15.90 -4.15 19.89
N ASN A 122 -15.85 -2.93 20.44
CA ASN A 122 -17.03 -2.22 20.94
C ASN A 122 -17.51 -1.10 20.01
N LEU A 123 -16.85 -0.90 18.86
CA LEU A 123 -17.19 0.17 17.93
C LEU A 123 -18.36 -0.21 17.00
N PRO A 124 -19.09 0.79 16.48
CA PRO A 124 -20.12 0.58 15.46
C PRO A 124 -19.56 -0.15 14.24
N LYS A 125 -20.32 -1.12 13.73
CA LYS A 125 -19.93 -1.91 12.56
C LYS A 125 -19.70 -1.05 11.30
N ALA A 126 -20.43 0.04 11.17
CA ALA A 126 -20.27 0.97 10.04
C ALA A 126 -18.88 1.64 10.01
N ILE A 127 -18.32 2.03 11.15
CA ILE A 127 -16.96 2.58 11.24
C ILE A 127 -15.92 1.51 10.93
N LEU A 128 -16.04 0.32 11.50
CA LEU A 128 -15.14 -0.80 11.25
C LEU A 128 -15.12 -1.16 9.77
N PHE A 129 -16.31 -1.25 9.15
CA PHE A 129 -16.45 -1.45 7.71
C PHE A 129 -15.76 -0.33 6.91
N TYR A 130 -16.03 0.93 7.28
CA TYR A 130 -15.50 2.09 6.56
C TYR A 130 -13.97 2.15 6.54
N ARG A 131 -13.31 1.87 7.67
CA ARG A 131 -11.85 1.84 7.77
C ARG A 131 -11.24 0.86 6.76
N GLN A 132 -11.74 -0.37 6.72
CA GLN A 132 -11.26 -1.42 5.82
C GLN A 132 -11.68 -1.18 4.37
N PHE A 133 -12.84 -0.59 4.15
CA PHE A 133 -13.29 -0.18 2.83
C PHE A 133 -12.43 0.94 2.23
N LEU A 134 -11.95 1.89 3.05
CA LEU A 134 -10.95 2.87 2.61
C LEU A 134 -9.66 2.20 2.13
N GLN A 135 -9.19 1.16 2.82
CA GLN A 135 -8.02 0.39 2.37
C GLN A 135 -8.27 -0.30 1.03
N TRP A 136 -9.43 -0.86 0.84
CA TRP A 136 -9.81 -1.50 -0.41
C TRP A 136 -9.86 -0.51 -1.58
N LEU A 137 -10.45 0.67 -1.36
CA LEU A 137 -10.48 1.75 -2.34
C LEU A 137 -9.07 2.29 -2.64
N GLY A 138 -8.25 2.46 -1.60
CA GLY A 138 -6.87 2.90 -1.73
C GLY A 138 -6.01 1.92 -2.51
N GLY A 139 -6.10 0.62 -2.21
CA GLY A 139 -5.40 -0.45 -2.93
C GLY A 139 -5.72 -0.47 -4.42
N MET A 140 -6.99 -0.29 -4.76
CA MET A 140 -7.45 -0.14 -6.13
C MET A 140 -6.85 1.10 -6.81
N GLY A 141 -6.89 2.26 -6.11
CA GLY A 141 -6.34 3.51 -6.63
C GLY A 141 -4.86 3.37 -7.01
N ILE A 142 -4.10 2.58 -6.25
CA ILE A 142 -2.69 2.34 -6.49
C ILE A 142 -2.46 1.47 -7.71
N ILE A 143 -3.20 0.38 -7.86
CA ILE A 143 -3.08 -0.49 -9.04
C ILE A 143 -3.33 0.31 -10.31
N VAL A 144 -4.38 1.14 -10.32
CA VAL A 144 -4.68 2.01 -11.47
C VAL A 144 -3.60 3.07 -11.66
N LEU A 145 -3.11 3.68 -10.57
CA LEU A 145 -2.02 4.65 -10.63
C LEU A 145 -0.75 4.02 -11.20
N ALA A 146 -0.30 2.90 -10.63
CA ALA A 146 0.95 2.24 -11.00
C ALA A 146 0.95 1.73 -12.45
N ILE A 147 -0.17 1.19 -12.91
CA ILE A 147 -0.24 0.48 -14.18
C ILE A 147 -0.83 1.34 -15.31
N ALA A 148 -1.73 2.27 -15.00
CA ALA A 148 -2.39 3.09 -16.00
C ALA A 148 -1.83 4.52 -16.10
N ILE A 149 -1.48 5.16 -14.99
CA ILE A 149 -1.14 6.58 -14.94
C ILE A 149 0.38 6.81 -14.99
N ILE A 150 1.17 6.12 -14.19
CA ILE A 150 2.64 6.27 -14.16
C ILE A 150 3.27 6.02 -15.55
N PRO A 151 2.83 5.04 -16.35
CA PRO A 151 3.30 4.86 -17.72
C PRO A 151 3.07 6.06 -18.65
N LEU A 152 1.99 6.82 -18.43
CA LEU A 152 1.72 8.03 -19.22
C LEU A 152 2.64 9.21 -18.88
N LEU A 153 3.12 9.24 -17.64
CA LEU A 153 3.90 10.35 -17.12
C LEU A 153 5.39 10.29 -17.47
N GLY A 154 5.87 9.18 -18.06
CA GLY A 154 7.25 9.07 -18.57
C GLY A 154 8.35 9.01 -17.50
N ILE A 155 8.02 8.74 -16.23
CA ILE A 155 8.99 8.70 -15.12
C ILE A 155 9.81 7.40 -15.14
N GLY A 156 11.05 7.46 -14.67
CA GLY A 156 12.10 6.42 -14.74
C GLY A 156 11.78 4.99 -14.29
N GLY A 157 10.64 4.73 -13.66
CA GLY A 157 10.13 3.38 -13.40
C GLY A 157 9.51 2.70 -14.63
N MET A 158 9.14 3.47 -15.66
CA MET A 158 8.46 2.96 -16.85
C MET A 158 9.35 2.12 -17.77
N GLN A 159 10.65 2.35 -17.79
CA GLN A 159 11.56 1.55 -18.61
C GLN A 159 11.75 0.15 -18.01
N LEU A 160 11.69 0.01 -16.67
CA LEU A 160 11.62 -1.29 -16.00
C LEU A 160 10.32 -2.02 -16.40
N TYR A 161 9.19 -1.32 -16.38
CA TYR A 161 7.88 -1.86 -16.75
C TYR A 161 7.78 -2.17 -18.27
N ARG A 162 8.37 -1.33 -19.14
CA ARG A 162 8.49 -1.62 -20.58
C ARG A 162 9.43 -2.79 -20.88
N ALA A 163 10.44 -3.03 -20.07
CA ALA A 163 11.30 -4.20 -20.15
C ALA A 163 10.57 -5.48 -19.76
N GLU A 164 9.61 -5.40 -18.82
CA GLU A 164 8.74 -6.51 -18.43
C GLU A 164 7.66 -6.81 -19.49
N MET A 165 7.11 -5.78 -20.14
CA MET A 165 6.10 -5.93 -21.19
C MET A 165 6.73 -6.16 -22.58
N SER A 166 7.73 -7.04 -22.70
CA SER A 166 8.35 -7.44 -23.97
C SER A 166 7.37 -8.24 -24.85
N GLY A 167 6.44 -7.54 -25.49
CA GLY A 167 5.63 -8.01 -26.60
C GLY A 167 5.78 -7.06 -27.79
N PRO A 168 5.55 -7.48 -29.05
CA PRO A 168 5.70 -6.64 -30.24
C PRO A 168 4.58 -5.60 -30.35
N MET A 169 4.54 -4.64 -29.44
CA MET A 169 3.57 -3.54 -29.44
C MET A 169 4.28 -2.22 -29.61
N LYS A 170 4.77 -1.99 -30.84
CA LYS A 170 5.19 -0.68 -31.31
C LYS A 170 3.95 0.15 -31.69
N ASP A 171 3.85 1.33 -31.12
CA ASP A 171 3.18 2.53 -31.67
C ASP A 171 1.75 2.42 -32.20
N GLN A 172 0.78 1.99 -31.39
CA GLN A 172 -0.63 2.24 -31.73
C GLN A 172 -1.43 2.72 -30.51
N LYS A 173 -2.01 3.91 -30.65
CA LYS A 173 -3.04 4.59 -29.79
C LYS A 173 -3.13 4.08 -28.34
N ILE A 174 -2.41 4.77 -27.45
CA ILE A 174 -2.20 4.41 -26.04
C ILE A 174 -3.50 4.50 -25.20
N GLN A 175 -4.41 5.41 -25.48
CA GLN A 175 -5.58 5.71 -24.65
C GLN A 175 -6.64 4.59 -24.51
N PRO A 176 -7.10 3.89 -25.55
CA PRO A 176 -8.11 2.84 -25.38
C PRO A 176 -7.58 1.64 -24.61
N ARG A 177 -6.30 1.29 -24.77
CA ARG A 177 -5.67 0.15 -24.11
C ARG A 177 -5.48 0.32 -22.61
N ILE A 178 -5.28 1.56 -22.14
CA ILE A 178 -5.13 1.89 -20.72
C ILE A 178 -6.43 1.61 -19.97
N ALA A 179 -7.56 2.05 -20.53
CA ALA A 179 -8.86 1.80 -19.92
C ALA A 179 -9.22 0.32 -19.87
N GLU A 180 -8.87 -0.44 -20.93
CA GLU A 180 -9.05 -1.90 -20.97
C GLU A 180 -8.16 -2.61 -19.94
N THR A 181 -6.89 -2.23 -19.84
CA THR A 181 -5.97 -2.76 -18.84
C THR A 181 -6.45 -2.45 -17.42
N ALA A 182 -6.88 -1.22 -17.16
CA ALA A 182 -7.42 -0.82 -15.86
C ALA A 182 -8.66 -1.65 -15.50
N LYS A 183 -9.61 -1.86 -16.44
CA LYS A 183 -10.79 -2.71 -16.22
C LYS A 183 -10.41 -4.15 -15.90
N ALA A 184 -9.44 -4.70 -16.61
CA ALA A 184 -8.99 -6.07 -16.40
C ALA A 184 -8.34 -6.25 -15.02
N LEU A 185 -7.52 -5.29 -14.59
CA LEU A 185 -6.91 -5.28 -13.25
C LEU A 185 -7.95 -5.11 -12.14
N TRP A 186 -8.96 -4.27 -12.39
CA TRP A 186 -10.14 -4.14 -11.53
C TRP A 186 -10.83 -5.48 -11.34
N PHE A 187 -11.05 -6.21 -12.41
CA PHE A 187 -11.68 -7.52 -12.36
C PHE A 187 -10.84 -8.52 -11.54
N VAL A 188 -9.52 -8.57 -11.76
CA VAL A 188 -8.63 -9.44 -10.99
C VAL A 188 -8.66 -9.09 -9.50
N TYR A 189 -8.59 -7.81 -9.17
CA TYR A 189 -8.62 -7.34 -7.77
C TYR A 189 -9.94 -7.69 -7.09
N PHE A 190 -11.07 -7.43 -7.76
CA PHE A 190 -12.40 -7.77 -7.25
C PHE A 190 -12.58 -9.28 -7.08
N PHE A 191 -12.13 -10.07 -8.07
CA PHE A 191 -12.18 -11.53 -8.00
C PHE A 191 -11.37 -12.08 -6.83
N LEU A 192 -10.15 -11.57 -6.61
CA LEU A 192 -9.32 -11.95 -5.47
C LEU A 192 -10.01 -11.58 -4.14
N THR A 193 -10.64 -10.41 -4.06
CA THR A 193 -11.37 -9.98 -2.86
C THR A 193 -12.53 -10.91 -2.56
N MET A 194 -13.34 -11.25 -3.56
CA MET A 194 -14.47 -12.19 -3.39
C MET A 194 -14.00 -13.58 -3.00
N SER A 195 -12.93 -14.07 -3.62
CA SER A 195 -12.33 -15.37 -3.29
C SER A 195 -11.78 -15.40 -1.86
N CYS A 196 -11.16 -14.31 -1.42
CA CYS A 196 -10.64 -14.16 -0.05
C CYS A 196 -11.79 -14.14 0.97
N ALA A 197 -12.84 -13.35 0.71
CA ALA A 197 -14.02 -13.28 1.58
C ALA A 197 -14.70 -14.64 1.71
N LEU A 198 -14.86 -15.37 0.61
CA LEU A 198 -15.44 -16.72 0.62
C LEU A 198 -14.57 -17.69 1.43
N ALA A 199 -13.24 -17.64 1.24
CA ALA A 199 -12.31 -18.50 1.96
C ALA A 199 -12.36 -18.23 3.48
N TYR A 200 -12.37 -16.95 3.90
CA TYR A 200 -12.52 -16.57 5.30
C TYR A 200 -13.85 -17.01 5.90
N TRP A 201 -14.94 -16.83 5.17
CA TRP A 201 -16.26 -17.28 5.62
C TRP A 201 -16.32 -18.80 5.80
N LEU A 202 -15.80 -19.57 4.85
CA LEU A 202 -15.72 -21.03 4.95
C LEU A 202 -14.79 -21.50 6.08
N ALA A 203 -13.78 -20.69 6.45
CA ALA A 203 -12.88 -20.96 7.58
C ALA A 203 -13.47 -20.59 8.94
N GLY A 204 -14.72 -20.05 9.00
CA GLY A 204 -15.46 -19.79 10.23
C GLY A 204 -15.53 -18.33 10.66
N MET A 205 -15.06 -17.36 9.86
CA MET A 205 -15.34 -15.94 10.13
C MET A 205 -16.83 -15.62 9.96
N THR A 206 -17.31 -14.62 10.71
CA THR A 206 -18.65 -14.07 10.43
C THR A 206 -18.69 -13.46 9.03
N PRO A 207 -19.84 -13.39 8.33
CA PRO A 207 -19.92 -12.75 7.02
C PRO A 207 -19.39 -11.31 7.01
N PHE A 208 -19.61 -10.58 8.10
CA PHE A 208 -19.10 -9.22 8.27
C PHE A 208 -17.56 -9.21 8.31
N ASP A 209 -16.98 -10.03 9.20
CA ASP A 209 -15.52 -10.09 9.33
C ASP A 209 -14.85 -10.63 8.06
N ALA A 210 -15.46 -11.63 7.41
CA ALA A 210 -14.92 -12.19 6.17
C ALA A 210 -14.85 -11.15 5.05
N ILE A 211 -15.88 -10.33 4.87
CA ILE A 211 -15.90 -9.26 3.86
C ILE A 211 -14.89 -8.17 4.22
N THR A 212 -14.95 -7.68 5.44
CA THR A 212 -14.09 -6.56 5.87
C THR A 212 -12.61 -6.94 5.88
N HIS A 213 -12.25 -8.10 6.44
CA HIS A 213 -10.85 -8.56 6.39
C HIS A 213 -10.38 -8.88 4.97
N SER A 214 -11.26 -9.35 4.06
CA SER A 214 -10.86 -9.52 2.67
C SER A 214 -10.45 -8.20 2.01
N PHE A 215 -11.11 -7.08 2.35
CA PHE A 215 -10.74 -5.75 1.88
C PHE A 215 -9.32 -5.39 2.32
N SER A 216 -9.00 -5.55 3.59
CA SER A 216 -7.68 -5.23 4.13
C SER A 216 -6.59 -6.21 3.70
N THR A 217 -6.92 -7.49 3.53
CA THR A 217 -5.97 -8.53 3.10
C THR A 217 -5.54 -8.32 1.65
N VAL A 218 -6.51 -8.17 0.73
CA VAL A 218 -6.21 -8.03 -0.70
C VAL A 218 -5.59 -6.66 -1.00
N SER A 219 -5.91 -5.64 -0.20
CA SER A 219 -5.25 -4.32 -0.28
C SER A 219 -3.92 -4.24 0.46
N ILE A 220 -3.49 -5.31 1.15
CA ILE A 220 -2.26 -5.30 1.99
C ILE A 220 -2.31 -4.12 2.99
N GLY A 221 -3.47 -3.93 3.62
CA GLY A 221 -3.73 -2.73 4.41
C GLY A 221 -3.59 -2.91 5.92
N GLY A 222 -3.88 -4.10 6.44
CA GLY A 222 -3.66 -4.48 7.84
C GLY A 222 -4.68 -4.01 8.87
N PHE A 223 -5.70 -3.23 8.51
CA PHE A 223 -6.78 -2.91 9.43
C PHE A 223 -7.62 -4.14 9.77
N SER A 224 -8.00 -4.26 11.03
CA SER A 224 -8.89 -5.31 11.55
C SER A 224 -10.15 -4.71 12.17
N THR A 225 -11.16 -5.53 12.35
CA THR A 225 -12.36 -5.24 13.14
C THR A 225 -12.15 -5.50 14.64
N HIS A 226 -11.01 -6.09 15.02
CA HIS A 226 -10.67 -6.49 16.37
C HIS A 226 -9.31 -5.92 16.79
N ASP A 227 -9.16 -5.56 18.07
CA ASP A 227 -7.91 -5.05 18.62
C ASP A 227 -6.76 -6.09 18.55
N ALA A 228 -7.09 -7.37 18.69
CA ALA A 228 -6.12 -8.48 18.56
C ALA A 228 -5.79 -8.84 17.10
N SER A 229 -6.25 -8.06 16.12
CA SER A 229 -6.03 -8.29 14.69
C SER A 229 -6.49 -9.70 14.26
N ILE A 230 -5.78 -10.39 13.37
CA ILE A 230 -6.10 -11.77 12.95
C ILE A 230 -5.98 -12.77 14.11
N GLY A 231 -5.15 -12.46 15.11
CA GLY A 231 -5.03 -13.27 16.32
C GLY A 231 -6.32 -13.50 17.09
N TYR A 232 -7.32 -12.60 16.94
CA TYR A 232 -8.65 -12.74 17.51
C TYR A 232 -9.34 -14.07 17.14
N PHE A 233 -9.18 -14.52 15.91
CA PHE A 233 -9.86 -15.71 15.41
C PHE A 233 -9.24 -17.02 15.90
N ASN A 234 -8.00 -17.00 16.37
CA ASN A 234 -7.26 -18.17 16.90
C ASN A 234 -7.45 -19.44 16.04
N SER A 235 -7.30 -19.31 14.72
CA SER A 235 -7.56 -20.35 13.74
C SER A 235 -6.43 -20.48 12.73
N SER A 236 -5.75 -21.63 12.70
CA SER A 236 -4.70 -21.95 11.73
C SER A 236 -5.18 -21.88 10.30
N ALA A 237 -6.45 -22.22 10.02
CA ALA A 237 -7.03 -22.11 8.68
C ALA A 237 -7.10 -20.65 8.22
N ILE A 238 -7.55 -19.74 9.09
CA ILE A 238 -7.63 -18.30 8.80
C ILE A 238 -6.23 -17.73 8.59
N ASN A 239 -5.26 -18.09 9.45
CA ASN A 239 -3.87 -17.65 9.32
C ASN A 239 -3.26 -18.09 7.98
N PHE A 240 -3.47 -19.35 7.59
CA PHE A 240 -2.95 -19.89 6.33
C PHE A 240 -3.59 -19.21 5.10
N ILE A 241 -4.91 -19.00 5.11
CA ILE A 241 -5.64 -18.26 4.07
C ILE A 241 -5.06 -16.85 3.95
N THR A 242 -4.87 -16.16 5.09
CA THR A 242 -4.29 -14.81 5.11
C THR A 242 -2.92 -14.80 4.44
N VAL A 243 -2.00 -15.69 4.83
CA VAL A 243 -0.65 -15.78 4.26
C VAL A 243 -0.68 -15.97 2.73
N ILE A 244 -1.54 -16.87 2.24
CA ILE A 244 -1.68 -17.12 0.81
C ILE A 244 -2.15 -15.86 0.06
N PHE A 245 -3.21 -15.22 0.54
CA PHE A 245 -3.75 -14.04 -0.12
C PHE A 245 -2.81 -12.83 -0.02
N LEU A 246 -2.03 -12.70 1.07
CA LEU A 246 -0.98 -11.69 1.17
C LEU A 246 0.14 -11.92 0.14
N TRP A 247 0.62 -13.15 -0.04
CA TRP A 247 1.60 -13.46 -1.08
C TRP A 247 1.07 -13.15 -2.49
N ILE A 248 -0.18 -13.55 -2.78
CA ILE A 248 -0.81 -13.26 -4.06
C ILE A 248 -0.91 -11.74 -4.26
N SER A 249 -1.41 -10.99 -3.28
CA SER A 249 -1.60 -9.55 -3.38
C SER A 249 -0.28 -8.76 -3.42
N ALA A 250 0.80 -9.31 -2.86
CA ALA A 250 2.15 -8.74 -2.93
C ALA A 250 2.86 -9.01 -4.27
N CYS A 251 2.33 -9.90 -5.11
CA CYS A 251 2.83 -10.12 -6.46
C CYS A 251 2.32 -9.07 -7.44
N ASN A 252 2.99 -8.95 -8.59
CA ASN A 252 2.61 -8.03 -9.65
C ASN A 252 1.24 -8.39 -10.26
N PHE A 253 0.27 -7.47 -10.22
CA PHE A 253 -1.07 -7.67 -10.76
C PHE A 253 -1.11 -7.87 -12.29
N ALA A 254 -0.15 -7.32 -13.03
CA ALA A 254 -0.02 -7.59 -14.45
C ALA A 254 0.35 -9.06 -14.73
N LEU A 255 1.12 -9.68 -13.82
CA LEU A 255 1.46 -11.09 -13.88
C LEU A 255 0.21 -11.98 -13.67
N HIS A 256 -0.65 -11.60 -12.71
CA HIS A 256 -1.95 -12.25 -12.49
C HIS A 256 -2.85 -12.12 -13.71
N PHE A 257 -2.95 -10.93 -14.29
CA PHE A 257 -3.72 -10.71 -15.51
C PHE A 257 -3.23 -11.59 -16.66
N ARG A 258 -1.92 -11.68 -16.85
CA ARG A 258 -1.32 -12.57 -17.85
C ARG A 258 -1.66 -14.04 -17.57
N ALA A 259 -1.56 -14.48 -16.32
CA ALA A 259 -1.90 -15.84 -15.91
C ALA A 259 -3.37 -16.17 -16.20
N PHE A 260 -4.29 -15.24 -15.89
CA PHE A 260 -5.71 -15.41 -16.21
C PHE A 260 -6.00 -15.39 -17.71
N SER A 261 -5.35 -14.52 -18.48
CA SER A 261 -5.59 -14.41 -19.94
C SER A 261 -5.05 -15.59 -20.74
N THR A 262 -4.10 -16.33 -20.18
CA THR A 262 -3.50 -17.52 -20.81
C THR A 262 -3.99 -18.85 -20.21
N LEU A 263 -5.05 -18.78 -19.41
CA LEU A 263 -5.64 -19.96 -18.75
C LEU A 263 -5.96 -21.05 -19.79
N GLY A 264 -5.44 -22.26 -19.58
CA GLY A 264 -5.59 -23.39 -20.51
C GLY A 264 -4.63 -23.42 -21.71
N ARG A 265 -3.79 -22.36 -21.92
CA ARG A 265 -2.79 -22.31 -22.99
C ARG A 265 -1.35 -22.48 -22.50
N GLU A 266 -1.02 -21.90 -21.34
CA GLU A 266 0.29 -22.02 -20.70
C GLU A 266 0.14 -22.52 -19.26
N ASN A 267 1.18 -23.17 -18.74
CA ASN A 267 1.22 -23.56 -17.33
C ASN A 267 1.39 -22.31 -16.47
N ILE A 268 0.42 -22.03 -15.60
CA ILE A 268 0.37 -20.88 -14.71
C ILE A 268 1.66 -20.77 -13.88
N LEU A 269 2.11 -21.88 -13.27
CA LEU A 269 3.34 -21.89 -12.47
C LEU A 269 4.56 -21.44 -13.27
N LYS A 270 4.61 -21.79 -14.57
CA LYS A 270 5.71 -21.40 -15.43
C LYS A 270 5.75 -19.91 -15.72
N ILE A 271 4.60 -19.22 -15.71
CA ILE A 271 4.51 -17.75 -15.88
C ILE A 271 5.18 -17.05 -14.68
N TYR A 272 4.84 -17.47 -13.45
CA TYR A 272 5.44 -16.90 -12.25
C TYR A 272 6.93 -17.26 -12.09
N THR A 273 7.29 -18.52 -12.28
CA THR A 273 8.68 -18.96 -12.09
C THR A 273 9.66 -18.45 -13.13
N LYS A 274 9.20 -17.97 -14.29
CA LYS A 274 10.05 -17.27 -15.28
C LYS A 274 10.33 -15.82 -14.92
N ASP A 275 9.49 -15.21 -14.10
CA ASP A 275 9.64 -13.82 -13.70
C ASP A 275 10.78 -13.65 -12.67
N PRO A 276 11.77 -12.78 -12.94
CA PRO A 276 12.91 -12.61 -12.05
C PRO A 276 12.54 -11.93 -10.73
N GLU A 277 11.56 -11.01 -10.75
CA GLU A 277 11.10 -10.33 -9.55
C GLU A 277 10.37 -11.29 -8.62
N PHE A 278 9.46 -12.10 -9.15
CA PHE A 278 8.75 -13.11 -8.38
C PHE A 278 9.71 -14.11 -7.72
N ARG A 279 10.72 -14.59 -8.45
CA ARG A 279 11.72 -15.51 -7.89
C ARG A 279 12.51 -14.86 -6.75
N PHE A 280 12.93 -13.62 -6.94
CA PHE A 280 13.67 -12.89 -5.92
C PHE A 280 12.80 -12.61 -4.69
N PHE A 281 11.54 -12.19 -4.90
CA PHE A 281 10.55 -12.02 -3.83
C PHE A 281 10.36 -13.31 -3.01
N MET A 282 10.10 -14.44 -3.65
CA MET A 282 9.93 -15.71 -2.96
C MET A 282 11.20 -16.17 -2.24
N SER A 283 12.38 -15.92 -2.81
CA SER A 283 13.66 -16.22 -2.16
C SER A 283 13.84 -15.41 -0.87
N ILE A 284 13.48 -14.12 -0.86
CA ILE A 284 13.51 -13.28 0.33
C ILE A 284 12.53 -13.80 1.39
N GLN A 285 11.31 -14.15 0.98
CA GLN A 285 10.29 -14.67 1.91
C GLN A 285 10.77 -15.96 2.59
N ILE A 286 11.30 -16.90 1.82
CA ILE A 286 11.82 -18.17 2.35
C ILE A 286 13.02 -17.91 3.27
N LEU A 287 13.98 -17.07 2.86
CA LEU A 287 15.15 -16.72 3.66
C LEU A 287 14.74 -16.09 4.99
N LEU A 288 13.77 -15.17 4.96
CA LEU A 288 13.27 -14.49 6.15
C LEU A 288 12.61 -15.49 7.13
N ILE A 289 11.73 -16.35 6.63
CA ILE A 289 11.06 -17.38 7.44
C ILE A 289 12.10 -18.31 8.07
N VAL A 290 13.08 -18.80 7.29
CA VAL A 290 14.14 -19.68 7.79
C VAL A 290 14.98 -18.98 8.84
N ALA A 291 15.40 -17.73 8.60
CA ALA A 291 16.22 -16.97 9.54
C ALA A 291 15.47 -16.74 10.88
N CYS A 292 14.20 -16.30 10.81
CA CYS A 292 13.38 -16.13 12.01
C CYS A 292 13.20 -17.45 12.79
N THR A 293 12.87 -18.53 12.08
CA THR A 293 12.67 -19.84 12.70
C THR A 293 13.95 -20.34 13.40
N LEU A 294 15.12 -20.21 12.75
CA LEU A 294 16.39 -20.63 13.34
C LEU A 294 16.72 -19.85 14.62
N VAL A 295 16.48 -18.53 14.63
CA VAL A 295 16.72 -17.71 15.83
C VAL A 295 15.74 -18.07 16.94
N MET A 296 14.46 -18.26 16.63
CA MET A 296 13.46 -18.64 17.63
C MET A 296 13.79 -19.99 18.29
N ILE A 297 14.25 -20.96 17.50
CA ILE A 297 14.72 -22.26 18.00
C ILE A 297 15.98 -22.09 18.88
N SER A 298 16.96 -21.29 18.43
CA SER A 298 18.23 -21.11 19.16
C SER A 298 18.04 -20.44 20.53
N HIS A 299 17.03 -19.59 20.66
CA HIS A 299 16.66 -18.95 21.93
C HIS A 299 15.68 -19.78 22.80
N GLN A 300 15.35 -21.00 22.37
CA GLN A 300 14.39 -21.86 23.07
C GLN A 300 13.03 -21.18 23.30
N TYR A 301 12.66 -20.26 22.41
CA TYR A 301 11.39 -19.57 22.48
C TYR A 301 10.23 -20.41 21.93
N PHE A 302 10.57 -21.46 21.18
CA PHE A 302 9.63 -22.47 20.68
C PHE A 302 9.52 -23.65 21.59
N ASP A 303 8.30 -24.04 21.94
CA ASP A 303 7.98 -25.35 22.51
C ASP A 303 7.94 -26.45 21.43
N SER A 304 8.51 -26.16 20.22
CA SER A 304 8.54 -27.04 19.06
C SER A 304 7.13 -27.37 18.51
N SER A 305 6.15 -26.53 18.77
CA SER A 305 4.79 -26.73 18.30
C SER A 305 4.63 -26.24 16.85
N TRP A 306 3.71 -26.86 16.10
CA TRP A 306 3.30 -26.38 14.79
C TRP A 306 2.78 -24.93 14.84
N GLN A 307 2.15 -24.56 15.93
CA GLN A 307 1.59 -23.23 16.16
C GLN A 307 2.67 -22.14 16.18
N ASP A 308 3.82 -22.41 16.81
CA ASP A 308 4.93 -21.45 16.86
C ASP A 308 5.51 -21.19 15.46
N PHE A 309 5.70 -22.24 14.67
CA PHE A 309 6.15 -22.10 13.29
C PHE A 309 5.13 -21.32 12.44
N GLU A 310 3.85 -21.60 12.60
CA GLU A 310 2.76 -20.88 11.94
C GLU A 310 2.81 -19.38 12.24
N GLN A 311 3.01 -18.99 13.51
CA GLN A 311 3.14 -17.60 13.91
C GLN A 311 4.34 -16.91 13.25
N VAL A 312 5.49 -17.59 13.18
CA VAL A 312 6.67 -17.03 12.49
C VAL A 312 6.39 -16.82 11.01
N VAL A 313 5.80 -17.80 10.32
CA VAL A 313 5.44 -17.66 8.90
C VAL A 313 4.48 -16.50 8.71
N PHE A 314 3.46 -16.41 9.55
CA PHE A 314 2.46 -15.34 9.49
C PHE A 314 3.10 -13.96 9.66
N GLN A 315 3.88 -13.75 10.72
CA GLN A 315 4.51 -12.47 11.01
C GLN A 315 5.55 -12.10 9.95
N ALA A 316 6.37 -13.06 9.50
CA ALA A 316 7.34 -12.83 8.44
C ALA A 316 6.68 -12.35 7.16
N VAL A 317 5.59 -12.98 6.75
CA VAL A 317 4.86 -12.58 5.53
C VAL A 317 4.14 -11.26 5.73
N SER A 318 3.41 -11.09 6.83
CA SER A 318 2.64 -9.88 7.13
C SER A 318 3.51 -8.63 7.15
N ILE A 319 4.63 -8.67 7.87
CA ILE A 319 5.51 -7.50 8.03
C ILE A 319 6.33 -7.24 6.76
N SER A 320 6.89 -8.27 6.12
CA SER A 320 7.72 -8.08 4.92
C SER A 320 6.92 -7.64 3.69
N THR A 321 5.65 -8.03 3.59
CA THR A 321 4.74 -7.53 2.54
C THR A 321 4.18 -6.15 2.82
N THR A 322 4.47 -5.58 4.01
CA THR A 322 3.94 -4.32 4.52
C THR A 322 2.44 -4.34 4.82
N THR A 323 1.90 -5.50 5.24
CA THR A 323 0.49 -5.61 5.60
C THR A 323 0.21 -5.15 7.03
N GLY A 324 1.01 -5.62 7.99
CA GLY A 324 0.89 -5.22 9.39
C GLY A 324 -0.17 -5.97 10.21
N TYR A 325 -0.74 -7.05 9.71
CA TYR A 325 -1.54 -7.96 10.53
C TYR A 325 -0.69 -8.67 11.59
N THR A 326 -1.27 -8.92 12.75
CA THR A 326 -0.61 -9.65 13.85
C THR A 326 -1.46 -10.81 14.34
N THR A 327 -0.79 -11.90 14.71
CA THR A 327 -1.39 -13.05 15.42
C THR A 327 -0.85 -13.17 16.83
N SER A 328 0.29 -12.56 17.11
CA SER A 328 0.96 -12.52 18.41
C SER A 328 1.75 -11.24 18.56
N ASN A 329 2.15 -10.91 19.79
CA ASN A 329 3.00 -9.74 20.04
C ASN A 329 4.45 -10.04 19.65
N PHE A 330 4.78 -9.90 18.36
CA PHE A 330 6.13 -10.17 17.86
C PHE A 330 7.20 -9.23 18.43
N ALA A 331 6.81 -8.10 19.01
CA ALA A 331 7.75 -7.17 19.65
C ALA A 331 8.43 -7.77 20.90
N GLU A 332 7.82 -8.79 21.51
CA GLU A 332 8.36 -9.51 22.67
C GLU A 332 9.29 -10.69 22.29
N TRP A 333 9.38 -10.99 20.99
CA TRP A 333 10.28 -12.04 20.49
C TRP A 333 11.76 -11.67 20.69
N PRO A 334 12.71 -12.63 20.60
CA PRO A 334 14.14 -12.31 20.67
C PRO A 334 14.49 -11.14 19.78
N SER A 335 15.14 -10.11 20.31
CA SER A 335 15.29 -8.75 19.71
C SER A 335 15.76 -8.73 18.26
N PHE A 336 16.49 -9.74 17.82
CA PHE A 336 16.93 -9.89 16.44
C PHE A 336 15.75 -10.07 15.47
N VAL A 337 14.74 -10.87 15.86
CA VAL A 337 13.61 -11.21 14.97
C VAL A 337 12.72 -10.02 14.68
N PRO A 338 12.21 -9.25 15.66
CA PRO A 338 11.45 -8.05 15.40
C PRO A 338 12.22 -7.04 14.53
N MET A 339 13.52 -6.83 14.81
CA MET A 339 14.36 -5.92 14.04
C MET A 339 14.54 -6.38 12.60
N LEU A 340 14.78 -7.67 12.37
CA LEU A 340 14.88 -8.27 11.05
C LEU A 340 13.59 -8.09 10.24
N LEU A 341 12.43 -8.34 10.87
CA LEU A 341 11.11 -8.19 10.26
C LEU A 341 10.85 -6.73 9.84
N ILE A 342 11.11 -5.79 10.74
CA ILE A 342 10.95 -4.36 10.46
C ILE A 342 11.88 -3.90 9.33
N ILE A 343 13.13 -4.34 9.30
CA ILE A 343 14.06 -4.06 8.20
C ILE A 343 13.57 -4.69 6.89
N ALA A 344 13.02 -5.90 6.93
CA ALA A 344 12.46 -6.56 5.75
C ALA A 344 11.29 -5.77 5.13
N SER A 345 10.55 -4.99 5.90
CA SER A 345 9.45 -4.14 5.40
C SER A 345 9.91 -3.06 4.41
N PHE A 346 11.19 -2.63 4.46
CA PHE A 346 11.75 -1.73 3.45
C PHE A 346 11.71 -2.34 2.04
N ILE A 347 11.81 -3.65 1.93
CA ILE A 347 11.76 -4.34 0.63
C ILE A 347 10.35 -4.28 0.05
N GLY A 348 9.35 -4.61 0.86
CA GLY A 348 7.93 -4.56 0.51
C GLY A 348 7.50 -5.60 -0.53
N GLY A 349 6.47 -5.28 -1.30
CA GLY A 349 5.92 -6.13 -2.36
C GLY A 349 6.57 -5.91 -3.73
N CYS A 350 6.17 -6.72 -4.72
CA CYS A 350 6.60 -6.58 -6.11
C CYS A 350 6.11 -5.27 -6.75
N ALA A 351 6.78 -4.79 -7.78
CA ALA A 351 6.33 -3.67 -8.58
C ALA A 351 4.96 -3.98 -9.22
N GLY A 352 4.05 -3.00 -9.21
CA GLY A 352 2.67 -3.23 -9.69
C GLY A 352 1.79 -4.09 -8.77
N SER A 353 2.21 -4.31 -7.51
CA SER A 353 1.37 -4.85 -6.43
C SER A 353 0.76 -3.73 -5.58
N VAL A 354 -0.04 -4.10 -4.60
CA VAL A 354 -0.62 -3.15 -3.63
C VAL A 354 0.33 -2.87 -2.45
N GLY A 355 1.35 -3.68 -2.22
CA GLY A 355 2.31 -3.52 -1.12
C GLY A 355 3.02 -2.16 -1.09
N GLY A 356 3.52 -1.75 0.06
CA GLY A 356 4.35 -0.57 0.28
C GLY A 356 5.84 -0.83 0.10
N GLY A 357 6.68 -0.02 0.76
CA GLY A 357 8.14 -0.13 0.74
C GLY A 357 8.80 0.33 -0.56
N LEU A 358 10.10 0.03 -0.68
CA LEU A 358 10.94 0.40 -1.84
C LEU A 358 10.61 -0.36 -3.13
N ARG A 359 9.89 -1.46 -3.03
CA ARG A 359 9.56 -2.45 -4.06
C ARG A 359 10.72 -3.42 -4.38
N VAL A 360 10.37 -4.69 -4.47
CA VAL A 360 11.30 -5.80 -4.74
C VAL A 360 12.13 -5.56 -6.02
N ALA A 361 11.50 -5.05 -7.08
CA ALA A 361 12.18 -4.75 -8.34
C ALA A 361 13.37 -3.80 -8.17
N ARG A 362 13.19 -2.72 -7.40
CA ARG A 362 14.26 -1.73 -7.15
C ARG A 362 15.38 -2.33 -6.33
N ILE A 363 15.05 -3.09 -5.29
CA ILE A 363 16.05 -3.79 -4.45
C ILE A 363 16.86 -4.79 -5.28
N LEU A 364 16.19 -5.55 -6.16
CA LEU A 364 16.88 -6.47 -7.07
C LEU A 364 17.88 -5.74 -7.98
N VAL A 365 17.49 -4.60 -8.57
CA VAL A 365 18.37 -3.82 -9.43
C VAL A 365 19.53 -3.22 -8.63
N LEU A 366 19.29 -2.68 -7.42
CA LEU A 366 20.34 -2.18 -6.52
C LEU A 366 21.33 -3.28 -6.15
N TYR A 367 20.84 -4.49 -5.84
CA TYR A 367 21.67 -5.66 -5.55
C TYR A 367 22.55 -6.04 -6.76
N LEU A 368 21.97 -6.13 -7.96
CA LEU A 368 22.69 -6.45 -9.19
C LEU A 368 23.74 -5.37 -9.54
N GLN A 369 23.39 -4.08 -9.31
CA GLN A 369 24.31 -2.97 -9.48
C GLN A 369 25.48 -3.05 -8.49
N GLY A 370 25.19 -3.27 -7.21
CA GLY A 370 26.24 -3.44 -6.20
C GLY A 370 27.20 -4.59 -6.55
N ALA A 371 26.66 -5.73 -6.98
CA ALA A 371 27.45 -6.86 -7.43
C ALA A 371 28.30 -6.53 -8.69
N ARG A 372 27.78 -5.70 -9.60
CA ARG A 372 28.52 -5.20 -10.77
C ARG A 372 29.69 -4.31 -10.35
N GLU A 373 29.45 -3.36 -9.45
CA GLU A 373 30.52 -2.43 -9.02
C GLU A 373 31.64 -3.16 -8.26
N LEU A 374 31.31 -4.16 -7.44
CA LEU A 374 32.34 -4.99 -6.80
C LEU A 374 33.20 -5.73 -7.84
N LYS A 375 32.60 -6.25 -8.92
CA LYS A 375 33.35 -6.88 -10.01
C LYS A 375 34.22 -5.89 -10.77
N ARG A 376 33.70 -4.67 -11.00
CA ARG A 376 34.47 -3.59 -11.64
C ARG A 376 35.65 -3.08 -10.79
N PHE A 377 35.46 -3.11 -9.45
CA PHE A 377 36.55 -2.76 -8.56
C PHE A 377 37.76 -3.70 -8.73
N VAL A 378 37.51 -5.01 -8.95
CA VAL A 378 38.57 -6.00 -9.21
C VAL A 378 39.05 -5.94 -10.65
N HIS A 379 38.14 -5.69 -11.61
CA HIS A 379 38.47 -5.62 -13.05
C HIS A 379 37.91 -4.32 -13.66
N PRO A 380 38.65 -3.18 -13.61
CA PRO A 380 38.14 -1.86 -13.99
C PRO A 380 37.57 -1.76 -15.41
N ASN A 381 38.12 -2.53 -16.35
CA ASN A 381 37.70 -2.53 -17.75
C ASN A 381 36.55 -3.53 -18.06
N LEU A 382 35.96 -4.15 -17.03
CA LEU A 382 34.89 -5.11 -17.21
C LEU A 382 33.62 -4.44 -17.72
N VAL A 383 33.15 -4.83 -18.89
CA VAL A 383 31.83 -4.48 -19.41
C VAL A 383 30.84 -5.55 -19.00
N TYR A 384 30.06 -5.26 -17.94
CA TYR A 384 29.08 -6.20 -17.39
C TYR A 384 27.68 -5.56 -17.39
N PRO A 385 26.82 -5.89 -18.38
CA PRO A 385 25.47 -5.35 -18.44
C PRO A 385 24.58 -5.98 -17.37
N ILE A 386 23.78 -5.15 -16.69
CA ILE A 386 22.74 -5.65 -15.78
C ILE A 386 21.57 -6.16 -16.61
N LYS A 387 21.15 -7.39 -16.33
CA LYS A 387 20.05 -8.05 -17.05
C LYS A 387 18.83 -8.22 -16.17
N TRP A 388 17.66 -7.87 -16.69
CA TRP A 388 16.37 -8.24 -16.16
C TRP A 388 15.80 -9.39 -16.99
N GLY A 389 15.85 -10.59 -16.47
CA GLY A 389 15.57 -11.80 -17.27
C GLY A 389 16.53 -11.92 -18.46
N GLN A 390 15.99 -11.77 -19.68
CA GLN A 390 16.80 -11.80 -20.91
C GLN A 390 17.18 -10.40 -21.44
N ASN A 391 16.58 -9.34 -20.90
CA ASN A 391 16.78 -7.98 -21.41
C ASN A 391 17.86 -7.25 -20.61
N VAL A 392 18.68 -6.46 -21.31
CA VAL A 392 19.66 -5.56 -20.70
C VAL A 392 18.95 -4.29 -20.22
N LEU A 393 19.19 -3.88 -18.97
CA LEU A 393 18.67 -2.64 -18.43
C LEU A 393 19.50 -1.44 -18.91
N ASP A 394 18.79 -0.35 -19.25
CA ASP A 394 19.41 0.93 -19.60
C ASP A 394 20.06 1.56 -18.34
N GLU A 395 21.23 2.14 -18.48
CA GLU A 395 21.94 2.87 -17.40
C GLU A 395 21.11 4.03 -16.83
N ARG A 396 20.23 4.64 -17.63
CA ARG A 396 19.30 5.69 -17.17
C ARG A 396 18.30 5.16 -16.13
N VAL A 397 17.82 3.91 -16.32
CA VAL A 397 16.91 3.26 -15.37
C VAL A 397 17.63 3.01 -14.05
N ILE A 398 18.85 2.49 -14.12
CA ILE A 398 19.69 2.24 -12.94
C ILE A 398 19.95 3.54 -12.19
N GLY A 399 20.32 4.61 -12.90
CA GLY A 399 20.52 5.93 -12.33
C GLY A 399 19.26 6.50 -11.66
N SER A 400 18.08 6.31 -12.25
CA SER A 400 16.81 6.76 -11.65
C SER A 400 16.45 6.00 -10.38
N ILE A 401 16.80 4.72 -10.28
CA ILE A 401 16.58 3.91 -9.05
C ILE A 401 17.51 4.41 -7.92
N TRP A 402 18.76 4.73 -8.20
CA TRP A 402 19.67 5.32 -7.22
C TRP A 402 19.19 6.69 -6.73
N ALA A 403 18.73 7.54 -7.65
CA ALA A 403 18.17 8.84 -7.31
C ALA A 403 16.93 8.68 -6.42
N PHE A 404 16.03 7.70 -6.73
CA PHE A 404 14.88 7.38 -5.90
C PHE A 404 15.30 6.93 -4.50
N PHE A 405 16.25 6.02 -4.38
CA PHE A 405 16.76 5.55 -3.10
C PHE A 405 17.34 6.68 -2.24
N SER A 406 18.13 7.57 -2.86
CA SER A 406 18.69 8.74 -2.19
C SER A 406 17.59 9.70 -1.71
N ALA A 407 16.58 9.97 -2.53
CA ALA A 407 15.44 10.80 -2.15
C ALA A 407 14.61 10.16 -1.03
N TYR A 408 14.43 8.83 -1.07
CA TYR A 408 13.75 8.09 -0.01
C TYR A 408 14.46 8.24 1.34
N LEU A 409 15.77 8.06 1.39
CA LEU A 409 16.57 8.25 2.61
C LEU A 409 16.50 9.70 3.12
N LEU A 410 16.54 10.67 2.22
CA LEU A 410 16.40 12.09 2.59
C LEU A 410 15.05 12.37 3.23
N VAL A 411 13.94 11.95 2.61
CA VAL A 411 12.59 12.15 3.13
C VAL A 411 12.41 11.41 4.46
N PHE A 412 12.90 10.15 4.54
CA PHE A 412 12.89 9.40 5.80
C PHE A 412 13.59 10.17 6.92
N THR A 413 14.79 10.70 6.66
CA THR A 413 15.57 11.45 7.65
C THR A 413 14.86 12.74 8.06
N ILE A 414 14.28 13.48 7.12
CA ILE A 414 13.52 14.71 7.41
C ILE A 414 12.30 14.38 8.29
N CYS A 415 11.52 13.36 7.94
CA CYS A 415 10.37 12.94 8.74
C CYS A 415 10.80 12.48 10.14
N LEU A 416 11.88 11.70 10.25
CA LEU A 416 12.41 11.22 11.52
C LEU A 416 12.79 12.39 12.45
N LEU A 417 13.60 13.31 11.95
CA LEU A 417 14.00 14.49 12.73
C LEU A 417 12.80 15.37 13.12
N SER A 418 11.82 15.48 12.23
CA SER A 418 10.58 16.23 12.51
C SER A 418 9.76 15.57 13.62
N VAL A 419 9.64 14.23 13.63
CA VAL A 419 8.90 13.50 14.69
C VAL A 419 9.65 13.58 16.03
N ILE A 420 10.99 13.48 16.02
CA ILE A 420 11.80 13.70 17.23
C ILE A 420 11.62 15.13 17.74
N ALA A 421 11.59 16.15 16.87
CA ALA A 421 11.34 17.54 17.24
C ALA A 421 9.93 17.76 17.87
N CYS A 422 8.97 16.88 17.57
CA CYS A 422 7.66 16.86 18.25
C CYS A 422 7.70 16.26 19.67
N GLY A 423 8.88 15.87 20.17
CA GLY A 423 9.06 15.32 21.53
C GLY A 423 8.89 13.80 21.64
N VAL A 424 8.91 13.07 20.52
CA VAL A 424 8.84 11.61 20.52
C VAL A 424 10.24 11.01 20.73
N GLU A 425 10.34 9.95 21.53
CA GLU A 425 11.60 9.26 21.77
C GLU A 425 12.20 8.72 20.46
N PRO A 426 13.54 8.80 20.23
CA PRO A 426 14.17 8.45 18.97
C PRO A 426 13.86 7.02 18.46
N PHE A 427 13.75 6.03 19.35
CA PHE A 427 13.42 4.65 18.95
C PHE A 427 11.98 4.55 18.45
N ASP A 428 11.02 5.15 19.15
CA ASP A 428 9.60 5.17 18.75
C ASP A 428 9.40 6.03 17.50
N ALA A 429 10.11 7.18 17.40
CA ALA A 429 10.08 8.03 16.21
C ALA A 429 10.59 7.29 14.96
N PHE A 430 11.70 6.54 15.09
CA PHE A 430 12.23 5.72 14.00
C PHE A 430 11.20 4.70 13.53
N ASN A 431 10.60 3.95 14.46
CA ASN A 431 9.61 2.92 14.14
C ASN A 431 8.31 3.52 13.57
N ALA A 432 7.82 4.64 14.11
CA ALA A 432 6.63 5.32 13.61
C ALA A 432 6.81 5.86 12.19
N VAL A 433 7.96 6.49 11.90
CA VAL A 433 8.28 6.99 10.55
C VAL A 433 8.46 5.83 9.57
N LEU A 434 9.17 4.78 9.99
CA LEU A 434 9.37 3.57 9.18
C LEU A 434 8.01 2.93 8.82
N ALA A 435 7.16 2.69 9.81
CA ALA A 435 5.83 2.12 9.62
C ALA A 435 4.97 2.99 8.68
N SER A 436 5.08 4.32 8.79
CA SER A 436 4.32 5.26 7.97
C SER A 436 4.83 5.33 6.52
N ILE A 437 6.14 5.50 6.31
CA ILE A 437 6.70 5.67 4.95
C ILE A 437 6.70 4.38 4.14
N ASN A 438 6.81 3.22 4.82
CA ASN A 438 6.67 1.91 4.18
C ASN A 438 5.21 1.49 3.99
N ASN A 439 4.25 2.25 4.55
CA ASN A 439 2.84 1.87 4.60
C ASN A 439 2.65 0.48 5.24
N LEU A 440 3.28 0.24 6.41
CA LEU A 440 3.29 -1.04 7.12
C LEU A 440 2.24 -1.12 8.23
N GLY A 441 2.00 -0.02 8.94
CA GLY A 441 1.10 0.05 10.08
C GLY A 441 1.78 -0.07 11.44
N PRO A 442 2.07 -1.26 11.95
CA PRO A 442 2.73 -1.44 13.24
C PRO A 442 4.24 -1.15 13.17
N GLY A 443 4.80 -0.68 14.28
CA GLY A 443 6.24 -0.53 14.49
C GLY A 443 6.73 -1.42 15.63
N LEU A 444 7.75 -0.96 16.37
CA LEU A 444 8.23 -1.55 17.61
C LEU A 444 8.15 -0.50 18.73
N GLY A 445 8.28 -0.93 19.97
CA GLY A 445 8.17 -0.05 21.13
C GLY A 445 6.73 0.39 21.39
N SER A 446 6.51 1.67 21.70
CA SER A 446 5.19 2.23 22.00
C SER A 446 4.22 2.20 20.81
N VAL A 447 4.72 2.02 19.59
CA VAL A 447 3.93 2.01 18.34
C VAL A 447 3.72 0.60 17.78
N SER A 448 3.89 -0.43 18.59
CA SER A 448 3.77 -1.83 18.16
C SER A 448 2.33 -2.25 17.84
N SER A 449 1.36 -1.71 18.55
CA SER A 449 -0.07 -2.03 18.35
C SER A 449 -0.89 -0.86 17.79
N ASN A 450 -0.62 0.35 18.23
CA ASN A 450 -1.33 1.57 17.79
C ASN A 450 -0.47 2.82 17.99
N MET A 451 -0.92 3.94 17.44
CA MET A 451 -0.23 5.23 17.52
C MET A 451 -1.00 6.29 18.34
N THR A 452 -1.82 5.84 19.29
CA THR A 452 -2.60 6.74 20.16
C THR A 452 -1.72 7.65 21.01
N ALA A 453 -0.58 7.14 21.48
CA ALA A 453 0.37 7.87 22.31
C ALA A 453 1.14 8.97 21.54
N MET A 454 1.08 9.01 20.20
CA MET A 454 1.77 10.01 19.40
C MET A 454 1.14 11.39 19.56
N PRO A 455 1.94 12.47 19.75
CA PRO A 455 1.45 13.84 19.74
C PRO A 455 0.75 14.19 18.42
N ASP A 456 -0.24 15.08 18.46
CA ASP A 456 -0.98 15.49 17.25
C ASP A 456 -0.05 16.12 16.19
N SER A 457 0.99 16.86 16.60
CA SER A 457 2.02 17.36 15.68
C SER A 457 2.77 16.24 14.95
N ALA A 458 3.12 15.15 15.65
CA ALA A 458 3.76 13.99 15.03
C ALA A 458 2.81 13.26 14.08
N LYS A 459 1.51 13.14 14.42
CA LYS A 459 0.50 12.52 13.52
C LYS A 459 0.42 13.22 12.16
N TRP A 460 0.54 14.55 12.10
CA TRP A 460 0.60 15.29 10.83
C TRP A 460 1.83 14.93 10.00
N VAL A 461 3.01 14.85 10.62
CA VAL A 461 4.25 14.45 9.92
C VAL A 461 4.14 13.02 9.40
N LEU A 462 3.63 12.10 10.22
CA LEU A 462 3.44 10.71 9.85
C LEU A 462 2.41 10.55 8.72
N THR A 463 1.34 11.35 8.72
CA THR A 463 0.37 11.39 7.61
C THR A 463 1.03 11.78 6.28
N ILE A 464 1.91 12.80 6.31
CA ILE A 464 2.68 13.19 5.12
C ILE A 464 3.62 12.05 4.70
N ALA A 465 4.28 11.37 5.65
CA ALA A 465 5.15 10.24 5.37
C ALA A 465 4.39 9.08 4.69
N MET A 466 3.15 8.77 5.13
CA MET A 466 2.28 7.76 4.48
C MET A 466 1.99 8.11 3.02
N VAL A 467 1.68 9.37 2.74
CA VAL A 467 1.40 9.85 1.38
C VAL A 467 2.67 9.82 0.52
N CYS A 468 3.83 10.21 1.08
CA CYS A 468 5.12 10.13 0.39
C CYS A 468 5.48 8.69 0.00
N GLY A 469 5.28 7.73 0.92
CA GLY A 469 5.49 6.31 0.66
C GLY A 469 4.61 5.79 -0.48
N ARG A 470 3.36 6.27 -0.51
CA ARG A 470 2.34 5.77 -1.44
C ARG A 470 2.42 6.33 -2.85
N LEU A 471 2.71 7.63 -2.98
CA LEU A 471 2.77 8.34 -4.27
C LEU A 471 4.07 8.13 -5.03
N GLU A 472 4.97 7.27 -4.53
CA GLU A 472 6.34 7.25 -4.98
C GLU A 472 6.97 8.65 -4.87
N ILE A 473 7.81 8.87 -3.89
CA ILE A 473 8.39 10.16 -3.45
C ILE A 473 8.68 11.14 -4.58
N PHE A 474 9.13 10.67 -5.75
CA PHE A 474 9.40 11.53 -6.91
C PHE A 474 8.18 12.25 -7.47
N THR A 475 7.01 11.62 -7.44
CA THR A 475 5.76 12.24 -7.92
C THR A 475 5.44 13.47 -7.08
N LEU A 476 5.63 13.38 -5.77
CA LEU A 476 5.43 14.50 -4.85
C LEU A 476 6.55 15.54 -4.96
N LEU A 477 7.83 15.11 -4.95
CA LEU A 477 8.97 16.02 -5.02
C LEU A 477 9.02 16.81 -6.33
N ALA A 478 8.54 16.24 -7.44
CA ALA A 478 8.46 16.93 -8.72
C ALA A 478 7.65 18.24 -8.63
N LEU A 479 6.58 18.26 -7.83
CA LEU A 479 5.75 19.45 -7.63
C LEU A 479 6.48 20.60 -6.92
N PHE A 480 7.50 20.28 -6.12
CA PHE A 480 8.30 21.30 -5.40
C PHE A 480 9.44 21.84 -6.26
N THR A 481 9.68 21.30 -7.46
CA THR A 481 10.73 21.80 -8.34
C THR A 481 10.25 23.01 -9.13
N PRO A 482 11.04 24.12 -9.21
CA PRO A 482 10.69 25.28 -10.05
C PRO A 482 10.51 24.90 -11.53
N ALA A 483 11.22 23.87 -12.00
CA ALA A 483 11.13 23.36 -13.36
C ALA A 483 9.76 22.80 -13.73
N PHE A 484 9.01 22.29 -12.72
CA PHE A 484 7.65 21.79 -12.93
C PHE A 484 6.66 22.92 -13.31
N TRP A 485 6.84 24.11 -12.72
CA TRP A 485 5.94 25.26 -12.89
C TRP A 485 6.33 26.18 -14.06
N LYS A 486 7.57 26.07 -14.57
CA LYS A 486 8.01 26.79 -15.79
C LYS A 486 7.47 26.10 -17.03
N GLU A 487 6.99 26.87 -18.00
CA GLU A 487 6.50 26.38 -19.31
C GLU A 487 7.58 25.70 -20.16
#